data_cf23d596529913a7585cb577478f8da0
#
_entry.id   cf23d596529913a7585cb577478f8da0
#
_cell.length_a   1.000
_cell.length_b   1.000
_cell.length_c   1.000
_cell.angle_alpha   90.00
_cell.angle_beta   90.00
_cell.angle_gamma   90.00
#
_symmetry.space_group_name_H-M   'P 1'
#
loop_
_entity.id
_entity.type
_entity.pdbx_description
1 polymer ?
#
loop_
_entity_poly.entity_id
_entity_poly.type
_entity_poly.pdbx_seq_one_letter_code
_entity_poly.pdbx_strand_id
1 'polypeptide(L)' 'MRITGKKMNEYAQGRGYTNWYDFREDVGYQAAQAALEQIELEED' A
#
# COMPACT_ATOMS: atom_id res chain seq x y z
N MET A 1 2.39 -9.70 -12.43
CA MET A 1 1.60 -8.48 -12.68
C MET A 1 2.05 -7.34 -11.81
N ARG A 2 2.04 -6.16 -12.34
CA ARG A 2 2.53 -5.01 -11.62
C ARG A 2 1.45 -4.29 -10.86
N ILE A 3 1.75 -3.86 -9.64
CA ILE A 3 0.79 -3.09 -8.85
C ILE A 3 0.78 -1.65 -9.34
N THR A 4 -0.42 -1.11 -9.53
CA THR A 4 -0.56 0.28 -9.93
C THR A 4 -0.57 1.19 -8.71
N GLY A 5 -0.25 2.47 -8.92
CA GLY A 5 -0.33 3.44 -7.84
C GLY A 5 -1.74 3.57 -7.29
N LYS A 6 -2.72 3.35 -8.14
CA LYS A 6 -4.10 3.42 -7.71
C LYS A 6 -4.41 2.39 -6.64
N LYS A 7 -3.95 1.15 -6.84
CA LYS A 7 -4.18 0.10 -5.87
C LYS A 7 -3.51 0.41 -4.54
N MET A 8 -2.29 0.91 -4.62
CA MET A 8 -1.55 1.27 -3.43
C MET A 8 -2.26 2.38 -2.65
N ASN A 9 -2.73 3.39 -3.38
CA ASN A 9 -3.45 4.48 -2.73
C ASN A 9 -4.74 4.01 -2.10
N GLU A 10 -5.46 3.12 -2.77
CA GLU A 10 -6.71 2.61 -2.22
C GLU A 10 -6.47 1.83 -0.94
N TYR A 11 -5.40 1.07 -0.90
CA TYR A 11 -5.04 0.34 0.29
C TYR A 11 -4.78 1.30 1.46
N ALA A 12 -4.00 2.34 1.18
CA ALA A 12 -3.67 3.32 2.22
C ALA A 12 -4.91 4.05 2.69
N GLN A 13 -5.79 4.40 1.76
CA GLN A 13 -7.00 5.13 2.12
C GLN A 13 -7.91 4.27 2.99
N GLY A 14 -7.94 2.99 2.76
CA GLY A 14 -8.72 2.08 3.59
C GLY A 14 -8.18 2.00 5.00
N ARG A 15 -6.94 2.42 5.21
CA ARG A 15 -6.33 2.43 6.54
C ARG A 15 -6.38 3.80 7.19
N GLY A 16 -6.99 4.78 6.52
CA GLY A 16 -7.14 6.10 7.10
C GLY A 16 -6.08 7.10 6.64
N TYR A 17 -5.34 6.77 5.62
CA TYR A 17 -4.31 7.67 5.08
C TYR A 17 -4.79 8.31 3.80
N THR A 18 -4.17 9.44 3.44
CA THR A 18 -4.54 10.15 2.24
C THR A 18 -4.06 9.42 0.99
N ASN A 19 -2.82 8.89 1.05
CA ASN A 19 -2.24 8.18 -0.08
C ASN A 19 -1.19 7.21 0.43
N TRP A 20 -0.56 6.51 -0.51
CA TRP A 20 0.44 5.51 -0.17
C TRP A 20 1.67 6.11 0.51
N TYR A 21 2.09 7.28 0.06
CA TYR A 21 3.26 7.93 0.66
C TYR A 21 3.02 8.23 2.13
N ASP A 22 1.83 8.71 2.44
CA ASP A 22 1.46 9.03 3.81
C ASP A 22 1.51 7.76 4.67
N PHE A 23 0.93 6.69 4.14
CA PHE A 23 0.92 5.41 4.83
C PHE A 23 2.34 4.91 5.08
N ARG A 24 3.16 4.96 4.03
CA ARG A 24 4.52 4.44 4.13
C ARG A 24 5.34 5.21 5.16
N GLU A 25 5.16 6.53 5.22
CA GLU A 25 5.92 7.33 6.17
C GLU A 25 5.50 7.07 7.60
N ASP A 26 4.23 6.78 7.79
CA ASP A 26 3.73 6.54 9.14
C ASP A 26 4.11 5.16 9.65
N VAL A 27 3.93 4.13 8.85
CA VAL A 27 4.17 2.75 9.29
C VAL A 27 5.63 2.33 9.11
N GLY A 28 6.37 3.01 8.23
CA GLY A 28 7.75 2.66 7.97
C GLY A 28 7.89 1.84 6.68
N TYR A 29 9.12 1.87 6.13
CA TYR A 29 9.37 1.23 4.85
C TYR A 29 9.11 -0.27 4.89
N GLN A 30 9.57 -0.93 5.96
CA GLN A 30 9.43 -2.38 6.04
C GLN A 30 7.98 -2.80 6.12
N ALA A 31 7.19 -2.09 6.91
CA ALA A 31 5.77 -2.41 7.01
C ALA A 31 5.07 -2.13 5.69
N ALA A 32 5.47 -1.07 5.00
CA ALA A 32 4.89 -0.74 3.72
C ALA A 32 5.21 -1.82 2.70
N GLN A 33 6.42 -2.36 2.74
CA GLN A 33 6.80 -3.44 1.83
C GLN A 33 5.94 -4.68 2.08
N ALA A 34 5.69 -5.00 3.33
CA ALA A 34 4.84 -6.13 3.66
C ALA A 34 3.42 -5.91 3.14
N ALA A 35 2.92 -4.69 3.26
CA ALA A 35 1.60 -4.37 2.75
C ALA A 35 1.58 -4.49 1.23
N LEU A 36 2.65 -4.08 0.58
CA LEU A 36 2.76 -4.17 -0.87
C LEU A 36 2.66 -5.62 -1.34
N GLU A 37 3.31 -6.51 -0.63
CA GLU A 37 3.25 -7.93 -0.96
C GLU A 37 1.82 -8.46 -0.79
N GLN A 38 1.12 -7.99 0.21
CA GLN A 38 -0.27 -8.38 0.41
C GLN A 38 -1.12 -7.96 -0.77
N ILE A 39 -0.90 -6.74 -1.25
CA ILE A 39 -1.65 -6.23 -2.39
C ILE A 39 -1.38 -7.09 -3.61
N GLU A 40 -0.12 -7.48 -3.82
CA GLU A 40 0.24 -8.31 -4.96
C GLU A 40 -0.43 -9.67 -4.89
N LEU A 41 -0.46 -10.26 -3.71
CA LEU A 41 -1.06 -11.57 -3.54
C LEU A 41 -2.56 -11.55 -3.82
N GLU A 42 -3.23 -10.47 -3.43
CA GLU A 42 -4.66 -10.35 -3.64
C GLU A 42 -4.99 -9.90 -5.05
N GLU A 43 -4.02 -9.33 -5.71
CA GLU A 43 -4.23 -8.78 -7.04
C GLU A 43 -4.69 -9.86 -8.01
N ASP A 44 -3.99 -10.94 -8.04
CA ASP A 44 -4.31 -12.04 -8.92
C ASP A 44 -4.57 -11.56 -10.33
#